data_acc08b85f9d34ab46d333c3dab35dc54
#
_entry.id   acc08b85f9d34ab46d333c3dab35dc54
#
_cell.length_a   1.000
_cell.length_b   1.000
_cell.length_c   1.000
_cell.angle_alpha   90.00
_cell.angle_beta   90.00
_cell.angle_gamma   90.00
#
_symmetry.space_group_name_H-M   'P 1'
#
loop_
_entity.id
_entity.type
_entity.pdbx_description
1 polymer ?
#
loop_
_entity_poly.entity_id
_entity_poly.type
_entity_poly.pdbx_seq_one_letter_code
_entity_poly.pdbx_strand_id
1 'polypeptide(L)'
;MHLKVLALVLGVTGVLACSAQTPEPSEPPADPSSDFEELPELKASEILKPEVFQGPHHTVRESVPTSSGMNQFVIDSDFGVFDADGNEMLLRRVKEVYAIAQLKDVSRTDQFKQSLLTAAQGPYNAAKNLVKDPVTAVSNVPKGVMKFMGRAGQSIKNIGKKDESQSEDENKVEKIIGYTKTKRKIAISMGIDPYSTNAVLQKQLDEIAWASWAGGFTFSAATLPIGGAAGAALTVTQASDSLDKMLHEKPPADLRAINRSSLRSIGVGATDTERFLNNTAFSPTSQTAFVLNLKSLEGVANRAAFVHAAAKESSNESDALFCVQTSALMGQLHSGDHPLARIAMIENLPVCIAKDGTVIVTLQWDYAAWTPAAADFTGQLQKLAAQGGEGKPLLIVISGQMSPRLQQELQSRGFTVRDRANSGPLR
;
A
#
# COMPACT_ATOMS: atom_id res chain seq x y z
N MET A 1 14.74 11.52 -15.58
CA MET A 1 14.91 12.68 -16.50
C MET A 1 13.61 13.45 -16.45
N HIS A 2 13.60 14.53 -15.64
CA HIS A 2 12.39 15.30 -15.36
C HIS A 2 12.02 16.16 -16.57
N LEU A 3 10.81 16.02 -17.06
CA LEU A 3 10.23 16.96 -18.02
C LEU A 3 9.38 17.99 -17.24
N LYS A 4 9.92 19.20 -17.07
CA LYS A 4 9.19 20.37 -16.55
C LYS A 4 8.35 20.95 -17.68
N VAL A 5 7.04 21.03 -17.47
CA VAL A 5 6.16 21.87 -18.30
C VAL A 5 5.86 23.15 -17.53
N LEU A 6 6.23 24.27 -18.14
CA LEU A 6 6.12 25.63 -17.65
C LEU A 6 4.68 26.11 -17.89
N ALA A 7 3.95 26.50 -16.87
CA ALA A 7 2.64 27.15 -17.00
C ALA A 7 2.80 28.66 -16.89
N LEU A 8 2.34 29.34 -17.90
CA LEU A 8 2.31 30.83 -17.99
C LEU A 8 0.97 31.32 -17.42
N VAL A 9 1.04 32.13 -16.37
CA VAL A 9 -0.13 32.81 -15.77
C VAL A 9 -0.32 34.18 -16.45
N LEU A 10 -1.50 34.44 -17.01
CA LEU A 10 -1.96 35.76 -17.34
C LEU A 10 -3.28 36.03 -16.61
N GLY A 11 -3.23 36.99 -15.71
CA GLY A 11 -4.39 37.47 -14.99
C GLY A 11 -5.17 38.49 -15.79
N VAL A 12 -6.49 38.50 -15.65
CA VAL A 12 -7.37 39.64 -15.96
C VAL A 12 -8.47 39.73 -14.90
N THR A 13 -8.64 40.96 -14.44
CA THR A 13 -9.53 41.46 -13.39
C THR A 13 -10.99 41.60 -13.84
N GLY A 14 -11.90 41.21 -12.96
CA GLY A 14 -13.13 41.89 -12.54
C GLY A 14 -14.26 42.19 -13.52
N VAL A 15 -15.47 41.74 -13.18
CA VAL A 15 -16.67 42.59 -12.95
C VAL A 15 -17.79 41.68 -12.41
N LEU A 16 -18.43 42.13 -11.34
CA LEU A 16 -19.66 41.56 -10.76
C LEU A 16 -20.86 41.82 -11.67
N ALA A 17 -21.69 40.80 -11.92
CA ALA A 17 -23.10 40.97 -12.26
C ALA A 17 -23.91 39.72 -11.84
N CYS A 18 -25.12 40.00 -11.40
CA CYS A 18 -26.07 39.20 -10.65
C CYS A 18 -26.84 38.17 -11.50
N SER A 19 -27.07 36.98 -10.93
CA SER A 19 -28.24 36.11 -11.03
C SER A 19 -28.87 35.76 -12.38
N ALA A 20 -28.68 34.51 -12.79
CA ALA A 20 -29.77 33.63 -13.28
C ALA A 20 -29.27 32.20 -13.16
N GLN A 21 -30.01 31.34 -12.46
CA GLN A 21 -29.77 29.89 -12.45
C GLN A 21 -30.00 29.36 -13.87
N THR A 22 -28.93 29.08 -14.55
CA THR A 22 -28.92 28.25 -15.75
C THR A 22 -28.63 26.79 -15.32
N PRO A 23 -29.27 25.79 -15.93
CA PRO A 23 -28.96 24.39 -15.64
C PRO A 23 -27.49 24.12 -15.92
N GLU A 24 -26.86 23.32 -15.06
CA GLU A 24 -25.49 22.84 -15.22
C GLU A 24 -25.27 22.33 -16.65
N PRO A 25 -24.19 22.74 -17.31
CA PRO A 25 -23.83 22.15 -18.58
C PRO A 25 -23.47 20.68 -18.35
N SER A 26 -24.25 19.77 -18.94
CA SER A 26 -23.78 18.42 -19.18
C SER A 26 -22.39 18.48 -19.81
N GLU A 27 -21.44 17.65 -19.33
CA GLU A 27 -20.10 17.52 -19.91
C GLU A 27 -20.18 17.55 -21.44
N PRO A 28 -19.34 18.36 -22.10
CA PRO A 28 -19.31 18.36 -23.56
C PRO A 28 -18.94 16.92 -23.99
N PRO A 29 -19.66 16.36 -24.99
CA PRO A 29 -19.29 15.07 -25.54
C PRO A 29 -17.83 15.16 -26.01
N ALA A 30 -17.02 14.16 -25.63
CA ALA A 30 -15.63 14.06 -26.03
C ALA A 30 -15.52 14.32 -27.55
N ASP A 31 -14.62 15.23 -27.94
CA ASP A 31 -14.38 15.57 -29.34
C ASP A 31 -14.02 14.27 -30.11
N PRO A 32 -14.87 13.82 -31.06
CA PRO A 32 -14.60 12.59 -31.80
C PRO A 32 -13.37 12.68 -32.72
N SER A 33 -12.70 13.85 -32.78
CA SER A 33 -11.51 14.09 -33.60
C SER A 33 -10.19 13.89 -32.87
N SER A 34 -10.18 13.72 -31.55
CA SER A 34 -8.92 13.42 -30.84
C SER A 34 -8.57 11.93 -30.98
N ASP A 35 -7.33 11.63 -31.40
CA ASP A 35 -6.85 10.25 -31.49
C ASP A 35 -6.76 9.56 -30.12
N PHE A 36 -6.79 10.32 -29.02
CA PHE A 36 -6.60 9.86 -27.64
C PHE A 36 -7.61 10.49 -26.69
N GLU A 37 -7.80 9.84 -25.52
CA GLU A 37 -8.63 10.33 -24.43
C GLU A 37 -7.83 11.18 -23.46
N GLU A 38 -8.47 12.20 -22.91
CA GLU A 38 -8.01 12.84 -21.69
C GLU A 38 -8.42 11.99 -20.49
N LEU A 39 -7.58 12.00 -19.43
CA LEU A 39 -7.91 11.28 -18.20
C LEU A 39 -9.07 12.01 -17.49
N PRO A 40 -10.13 11.31 -17.09
CA PRO A 40 -11.28 11.95 -16.48
C PRO A 40 -11.01 12.36 -15.03
N GLU A 41 -11.73 13.37 -14.59
CA GLU A 41 -11.98 13.63 -13.19
C GLU A 41 -13.27 12.92 -12.79
N LEU A 42 -13.14 11.87 -11.94
CA LEU A 42 -14.26 11.06 -11.52
C LEU A 42 -14.95 11.67 -10.29
N LYS A 43 -16.19 11.24 -10.01
CA LYS A 43 -16.93 11.64 -8.81
C LYS A 43 -16.95 10.50 -7.79
N ALA A 44 -16.48 10.78 -6.58
CA ALA A 44 -16.38 9.79 -5.52
C ALA A 44 -17.75 9.15 -5.21
N SER A 45 -18.82 9.95 -5.15
CA SER A 45 -20.18 9.47 -4.89
C SER A 45 -20.72 8.52 -5.96
N GLU A 46 -20.22 8.61 -7.21
CA GLU A 46 -20.64 7.76 -8.31
C GLU A 46 -19.87 6.44 -8.36
N ILE A 47 -18.57 6.46 -8.01
CA ILE A 47 -17.70 5.29 -8.16
C ILE A 47 -17.52 4.47 -6.89
N LEU A 48 -17.67 5.07 -5.69
CA LEU A 48 -17.40 4.40 -4.43
C LEU A 48 -18.66 3.78 -3.81
N LYS A 49 -18.47 2.68 -3.08
CA LYS A 49 -19.50 2.15 -2.18
C LYS A 49 -19.86 3.19 -1.12
N PRO A 50 -21.15 3.31 -0.74
CA PRO A 50 -21.59 4.36 0.21
C PRO A 50 -20.78 4.39 1.50
N GLU A 51 -20.46 3.22 2.07
CA GLU A 51 -19.72 3.08 3.32
C GLU A 51 -18.25 3.47 3.21
N VAL A 52 -17.70 3.50 1.99
CA VAL A 52 -16.32 3.97 1.72
C VAL A 52 -16.33 5.46 1.41
N PHE A 53 -17.35 5.95 0.70
CA PHE A 53 -17.50 7.36 0.37
C PHE A 53 -17.69 8.21 1.62
N GLN A 54 -18.57 7.79 2.53
CA GLN A 54 -18.87 8.54 3.75
C GLN A 54 -19.18 7.61 4.91
N GLY A 55 -18.71 7.98 6.10
CA GLY A 55 -18.99 7.30 7.36
C GLY A 55 -18.92 8.24 8.57
N PRO A 56 -19.11 7.73 9.80
CA PRO A 56 -19.16 8.53 11.02
C PRO A 56 -17.94 9.44 11.25
N HIS A 57 -16.78 9.06 10.72
CA HIS A 57 -15.50 9.73 11.00
C HIS A 57 -14.79 10.22 9.75
N HIS A 58 -15.38 10.04 8.54
CA HIS A 58 -14.75 10.44 7.30
C HIS A 58 -15.74 10.76 6.19
N THR A 59 -15.29 11.56 5.24
CA THR A 59 -15.93 11.77 3.94
C THR A 59 -14.82 11.88 2.90
N VAL A 60 -14.95 11.13 1.80
CA VAL A 60 -14.06 11.28 0.65
C VAL A 60 -14.53 12.49 -0.17
N ARG A 61 -13.61 13.35 -0.59
CA ARG A 61 -13.95 14.49 -1.45
C ARG A 61 -14.49 14.02 -2.80
N GLU A 62 -15.41 14.79 -3.35
CA GLU A 62 -16.14 14.44 -4.57
C GLU A 62 -15.25 14.36 -5.81
N SER A 63 -14.31 15.29 -5.96
CA SER A 63 -13.37 15.34 -7.06
C SER A 63 -12.29 14.26 -6.94
N VAL A 64 -12.20 13.36 -7.92
CA VAL A 64 -11.25 12.25 -7.98
C VAL A 64 -10.51 12.27 -9.31
N PRO A 65 -9.42 13.07 -9.41
CA PRO A 65 -8.55 13.02 -10.58
C PRO A 65 -7.96 11.63 -10.78
N THR A 66 -7.70 11.27 -12.03
CA THR A 66 -6.97 10.05 -12.37
C THR A 66 -5.58 10.38 -12.90
N SER A 67 -4.56 9.65 -12.50
CA SER A 67 -3.19 9.82 -12.97
C SER A 67 -2.43 8.51 -12.92
N SER A 68 -1.71 8.20 -13.99
CA SER A 68 -0.86 7.00 -14.07
C SER A 68 -1.59 5.69 -13.73
N GLY A 69 -2.88 5.61 -14.06
CA GLY A 69 -3.72 4.45 -13.77
C GLY A 69 -4.31 4.44 -12.35
N MET A 70 -4.05 5.44 -11.52
CA MET A 70 -4.51 5.52 -10.13
C MET A 70 -5.53 6.63 -9.94
N ASN A 71 -6.57 6.37 -9.17
CA ASN A 71 -7.51 7.36 -8.66
C ASN A 71 -6.88 8.12 -7.49
N GLN A 72 -6.98 9.44 -7.47
CA GLN A 72 -6.42 10.27 -6.42
C GLN A 72 -7.53 10.75 -5.48
N PHE A 73 -7.54 10.23 -4.27
CA PHE A 73 -8.56 10.55 -3.28
C PHE A 73 -8.01 11.45 -2.19
N VAL A 74 -8.88 12.32 -1.68
CA VAL A 74 -8.65 13.09 -0.46
C VAL A 74 -9.76 12.76 0.53
N ILE A 75 -9.37 12.38 1.73
CA ILE A 75 -10.27 11.96 2.81
C ILE A 75 -10.25 13.05 3.89
N ASP A 76 -11.35 13.73 4.07
CA ASP A 76 -11.58 14.59 5.24
C ASP A 76 -12.06 13.73 6.41
N SER A 77 -11.40 13.84 7.56
CA SER A 77 -11.76 13.06 8.75
C SER A 77 -11.70 13.88 10.03
N ASP A 78 -12.29 13.35 11.11
CA ASP A 78 -12.20 13.93 12.46
C ASP A 78 -10.76 14.03 12.98
N PHE A 79 -9.81 13.40 12.31
CA PHE A 79 -8.41 13.26 12.75
C PHE A 79 -7.40 13.91 11.80
N GLY A 80 -7.87 14.60 10.78
CA GLY A 80 -7.09 15.28 9.78
C GLY A 80 -7.47 14.87 8.36
N VAL A 81 -6.77 15.45 7.39
CA VAL A 81 -6.94 15.17 5.98
C VAL A 81 -5.89 14.11 5.58
N PHE A 82 -6.33 13.10 4.84
CA PHE A 82 -5.45 12.05 4.34
C PHE A 82 -5.57 11.94 2.83
N ASP A 83 -4.42 11.91 2.17
CA ASP A 83 -4.33 11.59 0.74
C ASP A 83 -4.25 10.08 0.54
N ALA A 84 -4.86 9.60 -0.55
CA ALA A 84 -4.82 8.19 -0.92
C ALA A 84 -4.71 8.04 -2.43
N ASP A 85 -3.53 7.68 -2.92
CA ASP A 85 -3.28 7.36 -4.31
C ASP A 85 -3.62 5.89 -4.57
N GLY A 86 -4.73 5.67 -5.21
CA GLY A 86 -5.25 4.36 -5.56
C GLY A 86 -6.33 3.82 -4.62
N ASN A 87 -7.17 2.97 -5.18
CA ASN A 87 -8.31 2.35 -4.51
C ASN A 87 -7.89 1.57 -3.24
N GLU A 88 -6.76 0.88 -3.30
CA GLU A 88 -6.23 0.11 -2.15
C GLU A 88 -5.75 1.02 -1.03
N MET A 89 -5.10 2.13 -1.37
CA MET A 89 -4.69 3.12 -0.37
C MET A 89 -5.91 3.78 0.27
N LEU A 90 -6.96 4.08 -0.52
CA LEU A 90 -8.23 4.61 0.01
C LEU A 90 -8.81 3.67 1.08
N LEU A 91 -8.95 2.38 0.77
CA LEU A 91 -9.47 1.40 1.73
C LEU A 91 -8.62 1.33 3.00
N ARG A 92 -7.30 1.35 2.85
CA ARG A 92 -6.36 1.35 3.96
C ARG A 92 -6.55 2.59 4.83
N ARG A 93 -6.60 3.79 4.25
CA ARG A 93 -6.75 5.05 4.99
C ARG A 93 -8.11 5.16 5.69
N VAL A 94 -9.19 4.77 5.03
CA VAL A 94 -10.53 4.73 5.65
C VAL A 94 -10.53 3.79 6.86
N LYS A 95 -9.96 2.59 6.74
CA LYS A 95 -9.85 1.64 7.86
C LYS A 95 -9.00 2.20 9.01
N GLU A 96 -7.90 2.88 8.70
CA GLU A 96 -7.04 3.55 9.68
C GLU A 96 -7.78 4.67 10.43
N VAL A 97 -8.66 5.43 9.77
CA VAL A 97 -9.51 6.46 10.42
C VAL A 97 -10.38 5.84 11.51
N TYR A 98 -11.04 4.73 11.22
CA TYR A 98 -11.85 4.03 12.23
C TYR A 98 -11.00 3.43 13.36
N ALA A 99 -9.83 2.93 13.03
CA ALA A 99 -8.89 2.45 14.03
C ALA A 99 -8.42 3.57 14.97
N ILE A 100 -8.12 4.75 14.44
CA ILE A 100 -7.78 5.94 15.23
C ILE A 100 -8.93 6.34 16.15
N ALA A 101 -10.19 6.33 15.66
CA ALA A 101 -11.37 6.61 16.47
C ALA A 101 -11.43 5.66 17.66
N GLN A 102 -11.36 4.36 17.43
CA GLN A 102 -11.40 3.34 18.49
C GLN A 102 -10.27 3.50 19.51
N LEU A 103 -9.03 3.73 19.04
CA LEU A 103 -7.89 3.94 19.92
C LEU A 103 -8.04 5.19 20.78
N LYS A 104 -8.58 6.28 20.22
CA LYS A 104 -8.89 7.52 20.96
C LYS A 104 -9.98 7.30 22.00
N ASP A 105 -11.02 6.54 21.72
CA ASP A 105 -12.07 6.24 22.69
C ASP A 105 -11.52 5.42 23.85
N VAL A 106 -10.69 4.41 23.55
CA VAL A 106 -9.99 3.64 24.58
C VAL A 106 -9.09 4.54 25.43
N SER A 107 -8.38 5.48 24.84
CA SER A 107 -7.47 6.38 25.57
C SER A 107 -8.18 7.34 26.53
N ARG A 108 -9.49 7.56 26.37
CA ARG A 108 -10.31 8.39 27.27
C ARG A 108 -10.77 7.64 28.52
N THR A 109 -10.69 6.31 28.53
CA THR A 109 -11.15 5.50 29.67
C THR A 109 -10.30 5.71 30.91
N ASP A 110 -10.92 5.63 32.10
CA ASP A 110 -10.17 5.77 33.35
C ASP A 110 -9.21 4.60 33.59
N GLN A 111 -9.56 3.40 33.12
CA GLN A 111 -8.67 2.24 33.15
C GLN A 111 -7.39 2.50 32.37
N PHE A 112 -7.48 3.09 31.18
CA PHE A 112 -6.30 3.45 30.41
C PHE A 112 -5.45 4.50 31.11
N LYS A 113 -6.07 5.59 31.63
CA LYS A 113 -5.37 6.65 32.36
C LYS A 113 -4.64 6.10 33.58
N GLN A 114 -5.27 5.21 34.36
CA GLN A 114 -4.65 4.56 35.50
C GLN A 114 -3.47 3.69 35.09
N SER A 115 -3.60 2.92 34.01
CA SER A 115 -2.51 2.10 33.49
C SER A 115 -1.33 2.96 32.99
N LEU A 116 -1.61 4.08 32.35
CA LEU A 116 -0.60 5.05 31.93
C LEU A 116 0.16 5.64 33.11
N LEU A 117 -0.54 5.98 34.21
CA LEU A 117 0.08 6.44 35.46
C LEU A 117 0.96 5.35 36.08
N THR A 118 0.51 4.10 36.06
CA THR A 118 1.32 2.96 36.54
C THR A 118 2.57 2.77 35.70
N ALA A 119 2.44 2.86 34.38
CA ALA A 119 3.57 2.81 33.45
C ALA A 119 4.61 3.92 33.72
N ALA A 120 4.13 5.12 34.10
CA ALA A 120 4.98 6.26 34.43
C ALA A 120 5.73 6.13 35.77
N GLN A 121 5.20 5.33 36.70
CA GLN A 121 5.81 5.06 38.00
C GLN A 121 6.85 3.91 37.95
N GLY A 122 6.94 3.19 36.85
CA GLY A 122 7.93 2.13 36.63
C GLY A 122 9.36 2.67 36.62
N PRO A 123 10.40 1.83 36.72
CA PRO A 123 11.80 2.22 36.91
C PRO A 123 12.44 2.94 35.71
N TYR A 124 11.65 3.57 34.87
CA TYR A 124 12.10 4.24 33.65
C TYR A 124 11.95 5.77 33.77
N ASN A 125 13.05 6.47 33.97
CA ASN A 125 13.08 7.95 34.07
C ASN A 125 12.60 8.68 32.78
N ALA A 126 12.38 7.97 31.66
CA ALA A 126 11.78 8.52 30.46
C ALA A 126 10.28 8.82 30.63
N ALA A 127 9.61 8.20 31.60
CA ALA A 127 8.19 8.40 31.87
C ALA A 127 7.85 9.76 32.51
N LYS A 128 8.80 10.44 33.14
CA LYS A 128 8.56 11.77 33.74
C LYS A 128 8.14 12.83 32.72
N ASN A 129 8.55 12.68 31.46
CA ASN A 129 8.21 13.62 30.40
C ASN A 129 6.86 13.29 29.72
N LEU A 130 6.40 12.03 29.81
CA LEU A 130 5.10 11.58 29.32
C LEU A 130 3.92 12.15 30.13
N VAL A 131 4.12 12.32 31.45
CA VAL A 131 3.06 12.81 32.36
C VAL A 131 2.86 14.32 32.23
N LYS A 132 3.90 15.07 31.88
CA LYS A 132 3.80 16.53 31.72
C LYS A 132 3.21 16.98 30.39
N ASP A 133 3.44 16.22 29.35
CA ASP A 133 2.88 16.48 28.01
C ASP A 133 2.89 15.18 27.20
N PRO A 134 1.78 14.38 27.25
CA PRO A 134 1.69 13.12 26.53
C PRO A 134 1.85 13.30 25.00
N VAL A 135 1.57 14.50 24.49
CA VAL A 135 1.69 14.82 23.06
C VAL A 135 3.14 15.02 22.63
N THR A 136 3.96 15.66 23.48
CA THR A 136 5.40 15.91 23.20
C THR A 136 6.29 14.74 23.54
N ALA A 137 5.88 13.85 24.41
CA ALA A 137 6.70 12.72 24.83
C ALA A 137 6.76 11.60 23.76
N VAL A 138 5.72 11.46 22.94
CA VAL A 138 5.70 10.53 21.81
C VAL A 138 6.55 11.05 20.64
N SER A 139 6.67 12.39 20.48
CA SER A 139 7.59 13.00 19.51
C SER A 139 9.06 12.86 19.90
N ASN A 140 9.33 12.55 21.16
CA ASN A 140 10.66 12.33 21.74
C ASN A 140 11.02 10.85 21.94
N VAL A 141 10.37 9.92 21.22
CA VAL A 141 10.99 8.60 21.02
C VAL A 141 12.39 8.88 20.48
N PRO A 142 13.46 8.54 21.22
CA PRO A 142 14.80 9.00 20.85
C PRO A 142 15.07 8.62 19.41
N LYS A 143 15.56 9.57 18.60
CA LYS A 143 16.01 9.29 17.21
C LYS A 143 17.01 8.11 17.15
N GLY A 144 17.56 7.69 18.30
CA GLY A 144 18.31 6.46 18.52
C GLY A 144 17.50 5.18 18.34
N VAL A 145 16.18 5.15 18.64
CA VAL A 145 15.34 3.94 18.47
C VAL A 145 15.06 3.70 16.99
N MET A 146 14.80 4.75 16.21
CA MET A 146 14.68 4.62 14.76
C MET A 146 16.03 4.26 14.08
N LYS A 147 17.14 4.82 14.56
CA LYS A 147 18.50 4.42 14.12
C LYS A 147 18.86 3.00 14.55
N PHE A 148 18.35 2.53 15.68
CA PHE A 148 18.60 1.18 16.19
C PHE A 148 17.79 0.14 15.37
N MET A 149 16.57 0.42 14.98
CA MET A 149 15.79 -0.47 14.09
C MET A 149 16.48 -0.63 12.73
N GLY A 150 17.13 0.40 12.21
CA GLY A 150 17.97 0.31 10.98
C GLY A 150 19.30 -0.44 11.19
N ARG A 151 19.84 -0.48 12.43
CA ARG A 151 21.13 -1.12 12.76
C ARG A 151 20.98 -2.53 13.34
N ALA A 152 19.85 -2.91 13.90
CA ALA A 152 19.63 -4.25 14.48
C ALA A 152 19.85 -5.39 13.47
N GLY A 153 19.75 -5.11 12.16
CA GLY A 153 20.12 -6.05 11.11
C GLY A 153 21.63 -6.29 10.96
N GLN A 154 22.50 -5.46 11.54
CA GLN A 154 23.97 -5.60 11.44
C GLN A 154 24.63 -6.15 12.70
N SER A 155 23.98 -6.11 13.87
CA SER A 155 24.61 -6.40 15.15
C SER A 155 24.56 -7.86 15.61
N ILE A 156 23.81 -8.73 14.93
CA ILE A 156 23.72 -10.17 15.32
C ILE A 156 25.03 -10.94 15.07
N LYS A 157 25.97 -10.36 14.32
CA LYS A 157 27.27 -11.01 14.04
C LYS A 157 28.31 -10.87 15.14
N ASN A 158 28.08 -10.06 16.17
CA ASN A 158 29.08 -9.75 17.22
C ASN A 158 28.66 -10.12 18.66
N ILE A 159 27.58 -10.89 18.84
CA ILE A 159 27.19 -11.40 20.16
C ILE A 159 28.03 -12.63 20.48
N GLY A 160 29.24 -12.39 20.89
CA GLY A 160 30.19 -13.47 21.29
C GLY A 160 31.29 -13.04 22.24
N LYS A 161 31.31 -11.80 22.75
CA LYS A 161 32.28 -11.35 23.76
C LYS A 161 31.56 -10.71 24.96
N LYS A 162 31.64 -11.37 26.09
CA LYS A 162 31.14 -10.90 27.38
C LYS A 162 31.98 -9.69 27.86
N ASP A 163 31.28 -8.57 28.08
CA ASP A 163 31.73 -7.46 28.89
C ASP A 163 30.63 -7.08 29.88
N GLU A 164 30.99 -6.76 31.11
CA GLU A 164 30.07 -6.55 32.25
C GLU A 164 29.16 -5.30 32.14
N SER A 165 29.31 -4.47 31.11
CA SER A 165 28.38 -3.38 30.78
C SER A 165 27.11 -3.83 30.02
N GLN A 166 26.94 -5.15 29.73
CA GLN A 166 25.90 -5.71 28.89
C GLN A 166 24.53 -5.83 29.57
N SER A 167 24.43 -5.84 30.89
CA SER A 167 23.15 -6.08 31.58
C SER A 167 22.12 -4.96 31.44
N GLU A 168 22.55 -3.70 31.31
CA GLU A 168 21.62 -2.59 31.06
C GLU A 168 21.16 -2.53 29.62
N ASP A 169 22.01 -2.88 28.66
CA ASP A 169 21.68 -2.87 27.23
C ASP A 169 20.82 -4.09 26.84
N GLU A 170 21.06 -5.26 27.44
CA GLU A 170 20.19 -6.44 27.29
C GLU A 170 18.78 -6.15 27.83
N ASN A 171 18.65 -5.55 29.00
CA ASN A 171 17.37 -5.13 29.57
C ASN A 171 16.64 -4.09 28.70
N LYS A 172 17.37 -3.17 28.04
CA LYS A 172 16.79 -2.21 27.12
C LYS A 172 16.29 -2.90 25.84
N VAL A 173 17.04 -3.85 25.31
CA VAL A 173 16.68 -4.64 24.12
C VAL A 173 15.44 -5.47 24.39
N GLU A 174 15.35 -6.21 25.50
CA GLU A 174 14.17 -6.97 25.88
C GLU A 174 12.92 -6.10 26.03
N LYS A 175 13.07 -4.93 26.65
CA LYS A 175 11.98 -3.96 26.83
C LYS A 175 11.47 -3.43 25.49
N ILE A 176 12.36 -3.11 24.56
CA ILE A 176 12.00 -2.65 23.21
C ILE A 176 11.30 -3.78 22.45
N ILE A 177 11.76 -5.01 22.57
CA ILE A 177 11.14 -6.19 21.93
C ILE A 177 9.72 -6.41 22.49
N GLY A 178 9.53 -6.35 23.80
CA GLY A 178 8.23 -6.50 24.45
C GLY A 178 7.22 -5.45 24.00
N TYR A 179 7.64 -4.19 24.01
CA TYR A 179 6.82 -3.07 23.55
C TYR A 179 6.42 -3.20 22.07
N THR A 180 7.37 -3.44 21.19
CA THR A 180 7.09 -3.57 19.74
C THR A 180 6.22 -4.78 19.42
N LYS A 181 6.36 -5.87 20.19
CA LYS A 181 5.47 -7.05 20.09
C LYS A 181 4.04 -6.69 20.50
N THR A 182 3.86 -5.92 21.57
CA THR A 182 2.54 -5.45 22.03
C THR A 182 1.90 -4.54 21.00
N LYS A 183 2.63 -3.59 20.44
CA LYS A 183 2.14 -2.68 19.38
C LYS A 183 1.64 -3.48 18.16
N ARG A 184 2.44 -4.44 17.67
CA ARG A 184 2.02 -5.31 16.55
C ARG A 184 0.76 -6.08 16.87
N LYS A 185 0.67 -6.69 18.06
CA LYS A 185 -0.54 -7.44 18.48
C LYS A 185 -1.78 -6.55 18.44
N ILE A 186 -1.71 -5.33 18.96
CA ILE A 186 -2.82 -4.38 18.97
C ILE A 186 -3.22 -4.04 17.53
N ALA A 187 -2.28 -3.63 16.70
CA ALA A 187 -2.55 -3.28 15.30
C ALA A 187 -3.22 -4.44 14.54
N ILE A 188 -2.67 -5.63 14.64
CA ILE A 188 -3.18 -6.81 13.93
C ILE A 188 -4.56 -7.23 14.48
N SER A 189 -4.80 -7.13 15.81
CA SER A 189 -6.13 -7.41 16.37
C SER A 189 -7.22 -6.48 15.86
N MET A 190 -6.85 -5.29 15.40
CA MET A 190 -7.72 -4.32 14.72
C MET A 190 -7.74 -4.54 13.19
N GLY A 191 -6.98 -5.47 12.67
CA GLY A 191 -6.82 -5.72 11.23
C GLY A 191 -6.16 -4.58 10.48
N ILE A 192 -5.26 -3.82 11.11
CA ILE A 192 -4.49 -2.72 10.50
C ILE A 192 -3.02 -3.06 10.41
N ASP A 193 -2.33 -2.45 9.44
CA ASP A 193 -0.89 -2.64 9.27
C ASP A 193 -0.12 -2.00 10.44
N PRO A 194 0.63 -2.78 11.23
CA PRO A 194 1.44 -2.24 12.33
C PRO A 194 2.55 -1.30 11.85
N TYR A 195 2.87 -1.32 10.56
CA TYR A 195 3.93 -0.51 9.94
C TYR A 195 3.39 0.54 8.98
N SER A 196 2.10 0.91 9.14
CA SER A 196 1.47 1.99 8.37
C SER A 196 2.29 3.29 8.46
N THR A 197 2.32 4.04 7.37
CA THR A 197 2.96 5.37 7.31
C THR A 197 2.10 6.48 7.91
N ASN A 198 0.84 6.19 8.30
CA ASN A 198 -0.06 7.15 8.93
C ASN A 198 0.44 7.55 10.33
N ALA A 199 1.01 8.76 10.43
CA ALA A 199 1.61 9.25 11.66
C ALA A 199 0.60 9.39 12.82
N VAL A 200 -0.67 9.72 12.51
CA VAL A 200 -1.72 9.85 13.52
C VAL A 200 -2.04 8.48 14.12
N LEU A 201 -2.19 7.46 13.26
CA LEU A 201 -2.40 6.08 13.68
C LEU A 201 -1.21 5.57 14.52
N GLN A 202 0.01 5.76 14.03
CA GLN A 202 1.22 5.31 14.71
C GLN A 202 1.32 5.89 16.12
N LYS A 203 0.98 7.18 16.28
CA LYS A 203 0.97 7.85 17.59
C LYS A 203 -0.04 7.19 18.54
N GLN A 204 -1.27 6.95 18.10
CA GLN A 204 -2.29 6.32 18.93
C GLN A 204 -1.92 4.88 19.32
N LEU A 205 -1.36 4.12 18.36
CA LEU A 205 -0.85 2.77 18.64
C LEU A 205 0.28 2.77 19.67
N ASP A 206 1.18 3.76 19.61
CA ASP A 206 2.28 3.89 20.55
C ASP A 206 1.79 4.17 21.98
N GLU A 207 0.79 5.04 22.15
CA GLU A 207 0.20 5.37 23.44
C GLU A 207 -0.47 4.12 24.09
N ILE A 208 -1.30 3.42 23.32
CA ILE A 208 -1.99 2.21 23.82
C ILE A 208 -1.01 1.07 24.08
N ALA A 209 -0.04 0.87 23.18
CA ALA A 209 0.97 -0.17 23.36
C ALA A 209 1.83 0.06 24.60
N TRP A 210 2.15 1.32 24.89
CA TRP A 210 2.90 1.68 26.09
C TRP A 210 2.11 1.39 27.38
N ALA A 211 0.85 1.84 27.45
CA ALA A 211 -0.01 1.57 28.59
C ALA A 211 -0.23 0.05 28.79
N SER A 212 -0.36 -0.68 27.71
CA SER A 212 -0.54 -2.14 27.76
C SER A 212 0.73 -2.87 28.23
N TRP A 213 1.87 -2.50 27.67
CA TRP A 213 3.13 -3.19 27.97
C TRP A 213 3.71 -2.83 29.34
N ALA A 214 3.73 -1.54 29.70
CA ALA A 214 4.33 -1.04 30.93
C ALA A 214 3.34 -0.85 32.08
N GLY A 215 2.08 -0.59 31.78
CA GLY A 215 1.01 -0.27 32.74
C GLY A 215 0.00 -1.41 32.99
N GLY A 216 0.15 -2.55 32.30
CA GLY A 216 -0.75 -3.68 32.46
C GLY A 216 -2.15 -3.47 31.88
N PHE A 217 -2.34 -2.46 31.01
CA PHE A 217 -3.60 -2.24 30.33
C PHE A 217 -3.92 -3.39 29.36
N THR A 218 -5.11 -3.95 29.46
CA THR A 218 -5.58 -4.98 28.53
C THR A 218 -6.38 -4.32 27.41
N PHE A 219 -5.81 -4.26 26.22
CA PHE A 219 -6.51 -3.78 25.03
C PHE A 219 -7.39 -4.89 24.45
N SER A 220 -8.66 -4.54 24.19
CA SER A 220 -9.61 -5.41 23.49
C SER A 220 -10.08 -4.68 22.23
N ALA A 221 -9.76 -5.20 21.07
CA ALA A 221 -10.23 -4.63 19.82
C ALA A 221 -11.71 -4.90 19.64
N ALA A 222 -12.49 -3.85 19.35
CA ALA A 222 -13.82 -4.05 18.78
C ALA A 222 -13.70 -4.32 17.29
N THR A 223 -14.64 -5.06 16.73
CA THR A 223 -14.73 -5.24 15.28
C THR A 223 -14.94 -3.87 14.63
N LEU A 224 -14.06 -3.47 13.72
CA LEU A 224 -14.24 -2.22 13.01
C LEU A 224 -15.50 -2.32 12.14
N PRO A 225 -16.35 -1.28 12.11
CA PRO A 225 -17.65 -1.32 11.42
C PRO A 225 -17.55 -1.38 9.89
N ILE A 226 -16.36 -1.32 9.35
CA ILE A 226 -16.11 -1.46 7.92
C ILE A 226 -16.01 -2.96 7.59
N GLY A 227 -17.16 -3.58 7.41
CA GLY A 227 -17.28 -4.95 6.95
C GLY A 227 -17.16 -5.06 5.43
N GLY A 228 -16.93 -6.27 4.93
CA GLY A 228 -16.88 -6.55 3.49
C GLY A 228 -15.55 -6.18 2.84
N ALA A 229 -15.62 -5.57 1.64
CA ALA A 229 -14.43 -5.30 0.82
C ALA A 229 -13.38 -4.39 1.50
N ALA A 230 -13.79 -3.46 2.38
CA ALA A 230 -12.86 -2.63 3.13
C ALA A 230 -12.09 -3.42 4.20
N GLY A 231 -12.65 -4.53 4.71
CA GLY A 231 -11.93 -5.47 5.58
C GLY A 231 -10.81 -6.23 4.87
N ALA A 232 -10.91 -6.34 3.55
CA ALA A 232 -10.01 -7.14 2.71
C ALA A 232 -8.72 -6.43 2.27
N ALA A 233 -8.52 -5.15 2.59
CA ALA A 233 -7.36 -4.38 2.08
C ALA A 233 -5.97 -4.93 2.49
N LEU A 234 -5.89 -5.78 3.52
CA LEU A 234 -4.69 -6.56 3.83
C LEU A 234 -4.75 -8.01 3.27
N THR A 235 -5.90 -8.44 2.74
CA THR A 235 -6.19 -9.86 2.46
C THR A 235 -6.18 -10.23 0.98
N VAL A 236 -5.82 -9.33 0.07
CA VAL A 236 -5.86 -9.58 -1.38
C VAL A 236 -4.66 -10.40 -1.88
N THR A 237 -3.95 -11.08 -1.01
CA THR A 237 -2.90 -12.01 -1.44
C THR A 237 -3.35 -13.45 -1.15
N GLN A 238 -3.09 -14.37 -2.07
CA GLN A 238 -3.26 -15.82 -1.79
C GLN A 238 -2.40 -16.30 -0.60
N ALA A 239 -1.48 -15.45 -0.17
CA ALA A 239 -0.58 -15.66 0.95
C ALA A 239 -1.07 -14.99 2.25
N SER A 240 -2.34 -14.52 2.34
CA SER A 240 -2.84 -13.72 3.47
C SER A 240 -2.63 -14.38 4.82
N ASP A 241 -3.00 -15.65 4.98
CA ASP A 241 -2.85 -16.38 6.25
C ASP A 241 -1.39 -16.52 6.66
N SER A 242 -0.50 -16.77 5.69
CA SER A 242 0.95 -16.84 5.92
C SER A 242 1.53 -15.49 6.28
N LEU A 243 1.07 -14.42 5.63
CA LEU A 243 1.47 -13.04 5.90
C LEU A 243 1.03 -12.64 7.31
N ASP A 244 -0.24 -12.82 7.64
CA ASP A 244 -0.79 -12.48 8.96
C ASP A 244 -0.03 -13.21 10.09
N LYS A 245 0.20 -14.51 9.93
CA LYS A 245 0.99 -15.30 10.89
C LYS A 245 2.41 -14.74 11.04
N MET A 246 3.07 -14.43 9.92
CA MET A 246 4.43 -13.87 9.96
C MET A 246 4.47 -12.50 10.63
N LEU A 247 3.51 -11.62 10.35
CA LEU A 247 3.42 -10.30 10.97
C LEU A 247 3.15 -10.39 12.48
N HIS A 248 2.35 -11.37 12.92
CA HIS A 248 2.11 -11.64 14.34
C HIS A 248 3.36 -12.09 15.08
N GLU A 249 4.06 -13.07 14.50
CA GLU A 249 5.13 -13.79 15.19
C GLU A 249 6.49 -13.10 15.05
N LYS A 250 6.78 -12.51 13.91
CA LYS A 250 8.13 -12.09 13.53
C LYS A 250 8.34 -10.58 13.65
N PRO A 251 9.43 -10.13 14.29
CA PRO A 251 9.85 -8.72 14.24
C PRO A 251 10.38 -8.37 12.84
N PRO A 252 10.49 -7.05 12.52
CA PRO A 252 10.95 -6.60 11.20
C PRO A 252 12.30 -7.17 10.76
N ALA A 253 13.22 -7.37 11.69
CA ALA A 253 14.53 -7.97 11.38
C ALA A 253 14.43 -9.41 10.88
N ASP A 254 13.56 -10.21 11.51
CA ASP A 254 13.31 -11.59 11.10
C ASP A 254 12.58 -11.63 9.77
N LEU A 255 11.54 -10.76 9.56
CA LEU A 255 10.87 -10.64 8.28
C LEU A 255 11.86 -10.31 7.16
N ARG A 256 12.77 -9.37 7.41
CA ARG A 256 13.83 -9.01 6.46
C ARG A 256 14.76 -10.19 6.15
N ALA A 257 15.13 -10.98 7.16
CA ALA A 257 15.96 -12.18 6.95
C ALA A 257 15.24 -13.25 6.14
N ILE A 258 13.94 -13.48 6.41
CA ILE A 258 13.08 -14.39 5.67
C ILE A 258 12.92 -13.92 4.22
N ASN A 259 12.64 -12.63 4.01
CA ASN A 259 12.51 -12.03 2.68
C ASN A 259 13.81 -12.18 1.88
N ARG A 260 14.97 -11.92 2.50
CA ARG A 260 16.29 -12.12 1.87
C ARG A 260 16.48 -13.57 1.40
N SER A 261 16.17 -14.53 2.25
CA SER A 261 16.26 -15.94 1.91
C SER A 261 15.31 -16.32 0.77
N SER A 262 14.06 -15.83 0.83
CA SER A 262 13.04 -16.09 -0.18
C SER A 262 13.42 -15.48 -1.54
N LEU A 263 13.91 -14.23 -1.56
CA LEU A 263 14.36 -13.57 -2.79
C LEU A 263 15.50 -14.36 -3.47
N ARG A 264 16.47 -14.84 -2.69
CA ARG A 264 17.53 -15.70 -3.21
C ARG A 264 16.99 -17.01 -3.78
N SER A 265 16.03 -17.64 -3.11
CA SER A 265 15.42 -18.90 -3.56
C SER A 265 14.68 -18.78 -4.89
N ILE A 266 14.22 -17.59 -5.26
CA ILE A 266 13.57 -17.31 -6.54
C ILE A 266 14.52 -16.71 -7.59
N GLY A 267 15.82 -16.70 -7.32
CA GLY A 267 16.86 -16.31 -8.28
C GLY A 267 17.21 -14.82 -8.29
N VAL A 268 16.82 -14.05 -7.27
CA VAL A 268 17.19 -12.63 -7.16
C VAL A 268 18.64 -12.50 -6.71
N GLY A 269 19.45 -11.74 -7.48
CA GLY A 269 20.84 -11.48 -7.17
C GLY A 269 21.02 -10.68 -5.86
N ALA A 270 22.21 -10.78 -5.25
CA ALA A 270 22.48 -10.15 -3.96
C ALA A 270 22.30 -8.63 -3.98
N THR A 271 22.74 -7.96 -5.04
CA THR A 271 22.62 -6.50 -5.20
C THR A 271 21.17 -6.06 -5.24
N ASP A 272 20.31 -6.71 -6.04
CA ASP A 272 18.91 -6.36 -6.15
C ASP A 272 18.13 -6.75 -4.87
N THR A 273 18.51 -7.85 -4.24
CA THR A 273 17.97 -8.23 -2.93
C THR A 273 18.18 -7.11 -1.89
N GLU A 274 19.42 -6.61 -1.76
CA GLU A 274 19.69 -5.56 -0.77
C GLU A 274 19.08 -4.21 -1.21
N ARG A 275 19.06 -3.87 -2.50
CA ARG A 275 18.38 -2.68 -3.02
C ARG A 275 16.89 -2.71 -2.66
N PHE A 276 16.20 -3.80 -2.93
CA PHE A 276 14.79 -3.97 -2.59
C PHE A 276 14.55 -3.90 -1.09
N LEU A 277 15.30 -4.63 -0.28
CA LEU A 277 15.14 -4.63 1.17
C LEU A 277 15.49 -3.28 1.84
N ASN A 278 16.25 -2.42 1.18
CA ASN A 278 16.57 -1.07 1.65
C ASN A 278 15.65 0.01 1.07
N ASN A 279 14.75 -0.34 0.16
CA ASN A 279 13.82 0.61 -0.42
C ASN A 279 12.75 1.01 0.61
N THR A 280 12.73 2.30 0.97
CA THR A 280 11.86 2.86 2.02
C THR A 280 10.40 3.05 1.59
N ALA A 281 10.10 2.92 0.29
CA ALA A 281 8.73 2.88 -0.22
C ALA A 281 7.95 1.66 0.31
N PHE A 282 8.67 0.57 0.57
CA PHE A 282 8.10 -0.66 1.09
C PHE A 282 8.17 -0.72 2.62
N SER A 283 7.03 -0.84 3.28
CA SER A 283 6.97 -1.23 4.69
C SER A 283 7.40 -2.70 4.88
N PRO A 284 7.74 -3.15 6.09
CA PRO A 284 7.95 -4.58 6.36
C PRO A 284 6.81 -5.48 5.89
N THR A 285 5.56 -4.99 5.99
CA THR A 285 4.37 -5.69 5.50
C THR A 285 4.36 -5.80 3.99
N SER A 286 4.49 -4.69 3.27
CA SER A 286 4.45 -4.69 1.81
C SER A 286 5.64 -5.43 1.19
N GLN A 287 6.85 -5.34 1.78
CA GLN A 287 7.99 -6.16 1.38
C GLN A 287 7.69 -7.66 1.50
N THR A 288 7.14 -8.08 2.64
CA THR A 288 6.86 -9.49 2.89
C THR A 288 5.74 -10.00 1.98
N ALA A 289 4.68 -9.21 1.81
CA ALA A 289 3.57 -9.54 0.90
C ALA A 289 4.05 -9.73 -0.54
N PHE A 290 4.83 -8.79 -1.07
CA PHE A 290 5.39 -8.87 -2.42
C PHE A 290 6.27 -10.11 -2.61
N VAL A 291 7.16 -10.38 -1.65
CA VAL A 291 8.04 -11.55 -1.69
C VAL A 291 7.24 -12.87 -1.64
N LEU A 292 6.22 -12.95 -0.79
CA LEU A 292 5.36 -14.13 -0.69
C LEU A 292 4.56 -14.36 -1.99
N ASN A 293 4.02 -13.30 -2.58
CA ASN A 293 3.30 -13.38 -3.86
C ASN A 293 4.22 -13.91 -4.97
N LEU A 294 5.44 -13.37 -5.10
CA LEU A 294 6.39 -13.86 -6.09
C LEU A 294 6.87 -15.29 -5.80
N LYS A 295 6.97 -15.67 -4.53
CA LYS A 295 7.33 -17.03 -4.15
C LYS A 295 6.24 -18.03 -4.52
N SER A 296 4.96 -17.67 -4.40
CA SER A 296 3.83 -18.52 -4.77
C SER A 296 3.73 -18.81 -6.27
N LEU A 297 4.41 -18.03 -7.12
CA LEU A 297 4.53 -18.27 -8.56
C LEU A 297 5.54 -19.40 -8.84
N GLU A 298 5.23 -20.62 -8.40
CA GLU A 298 6.13 -21.75 -8.55
C GLU A 298 6.36 -22.12 -10.02
N GLY A 299 7.62 -22.34 -10.39
CA GLY A 299 8.00 -22.67 -11.78
C GLY A 299 7.96 -21.51 -12.75
N VAL A 300 7.56 -20.30 -12.33
CA VAL A 300 7.58 -19.11 -13.21
C VAL A 300 8.99 -18.56 -13.30
N ALA A 301 9.52 -18.50 -14.52
CA ALA A 301 10.86 -17.99 -14.77
C ALA A 301 10.91 -16.45 -14.68
N ASN A 302 12.11 -15.93 -14.42
CA ASN A 302 12.44 -14.50 -14.47
C ASN A 302 11.66 -13.60 -13.46
N ARG A 303 11.24 -14.15 -12.34
CA ARG A 303 10.60 -13.37 -11.24
C ARG A 303 11.52 -12.26 -10.72
N ALA A 304 12.83 -12.47 -10.80
CA ALA A 304 13.85 -11.50 -10.39
C ALA A 304 13.76 -10.17 -11.14
N ALA A 305 13.31 -10.16 -12.40
CA ALA A 305 13.16 -8.93 -13.19
C ALA A 305 12.11 -7.98 -12.58
N PHE A 306 11.00 -8.53 -12.05
CA PHE A 306 10.00 -7.69 -11.38
C PHE A 306 10.51 -7.17 -10.03
N VAL A 307 11.32 -7.95 -9.30
CA VAL A 307 11.98 -7.44 -8.07
C VAL A 307 12.95 -6.31 -8.40
N HIS A 308 13.72 -6.43 -9.48
CA HIS A 308 14.63 -5.38 -9.93
C HIS A 308 13.89 -4.09 -10.25
N ALA A 309 12.79 -4.16 -11.03
CA ALA A 309 11.96 -3.01 -11.36
C ALA A 309 11.33 -2.39 -10.08
N ALA A 310 10.73 -3.19 -9.21
CA ALA A 310 10.16 -2.73 -7.95
C ALA A 310 11.20 -2.02 -7.06
N ALA A 311 12.42 -2.58 -6.97
CA ALA A 311 13.49 -1.99 -6.18
C ALA A 311 14.00 -0.65 -6.72
N LYS A 312 13.90 -0.44 -8.04
CA LYS A 312 14.45 0.72 -8.73
C LYS A 312 13.43 1.84 -8.88
N GLU A 313 12.19 1.50 -9.19
CA GLU A 313 11.18 2.46 -9.63
C GLU A 313 10.24 2.89 -8.50
N SER A 314 10.03 2.05 -7.46
CA SER A 314 9.14 2.43 -6.35
C SER A 314 9.74 3.53 -5.49
N SER A 315 9.07 4.67 -5.41
CA SER A 315 9.50 5.89 -4.71
C SER A 315 8.63 6.22 -3.49
N ASN A 316 7.42 5.69 -3.42
CA ASN A 316 6.43 5.96 -2.37
C ASN A 316 5.60 4.69 -2.04
N GLU A 317 4.73 4.80 -1.04
CA GLU A 317 3.89 3.68 -0.56
C GLU A 317 2.91 3.18 -1.64
N SER A 318 2.40 4.07 -2.49
CA SER A 318 1.47 3.70 -3.57
C SER A 318 2.16 2.84 -4.64
N ASP A 319 3.41 3.19 -5.01
CA ASP A 319 4.23 2.35 -5.92
C ASP A 319 4.47 0.95 -5.33
N ALA A 320 4.74 0.89 -4.02
CA ALA A 320 4.91 -0.40 -3.34
C ALA A 320 3.62 -1.23 -3.35
N LEU A 321 2.47 -0.60 -3.11
CA LEU A 321 1.17 -1.27 -3.19
C LEU A 321 0.85 -1.74 -4.61
N PHE A 322 1.14 -0.94 -5.63
CA PHE A 322 1.03 -1.37 -7.03
C PHE A 322 1.79 -2.67 -7.29
N CYS A 323 3.04 -2.76 -6.81
CA CYS A 323 3.84 -3.99 -6.96
C CYS A 323 3.20 -5.18 -6.21
N VAL A 324 2.74 -4.97 -4.97
CA VAL A 324 2.09 -6.01 -4.16
C VAL A 324 0.82 -6.52 -4.84
N GLN A 325 -0.06 -5.62 -5.26
CA GLN A 325 -1.35 -5.99 -5.85
C GLN A 325 -1.19 -6.60 -7.24
N THR A 326 -0.29 -6.05 -8.06
CA THR A 326 0.06 -6.64 -9.36
C THR A 326 0.58 -8.06 -9.20
N SER A 327 1.48 -8.32 -8.25
CA SER A 327 1.97 -9.67 -7.97
C SER A 327 0.88 -10.61 -7.41
N ALA A 328 -0.09 -10.09 -6.68
CA ALA A 328 -1.25 -10.85 -6.21
C ALA A 328 -2.15 -11.28 -7.36
N LEU A 329 -2.45 -10.37 -8.29
CA LEU A 329 -3.21 -10.67 -9.52
C LEU A 329 -2.49 -11.74 -10.37
N MET A 330 -1.15 -11.67 -10.49
CA MET A 330 -0.36 -12.73 -11.14
C MET A 330 -0.57 -14.08 -10.46
N GLY A 331 -0.59 -14.11 -9.12
CA GLY A 331 -0.84 -15.32 -8.35
C GLY A 331 -2.23 -15.92 -8.61
N GLN A 332 -3.24 -15.07 -8.67
CA GLN A 332 -4.62 -15.49 -9.01
C GLN A 332 -4.70 -16.12 -10.40
N LEU A 333 -4.09 -15.49 -11.41
CA LEU A 333 -4.05 -16.03 -12.76
C LEU A 333 -3.26 -17.34 -12.83
N HIS A 334 -2.11 -17.41 -12.13
CA HIS A 334 -1.24 -18.59 -12.13
C HIS A 334 -1.90 -19.82 -11.53
N SER A 335 -2.68 -19.65 -10.47
CA SER A 335 -3.42 -20.75 -9.81
C SER A 335 -4.78 -21.03 -10.45
N GLY A 336 -5.27 -20.12 -11.29
CA GLY A 336 -6.54 -20.22 -12.01
C GLY A 336 -6.36 -20.68 -13.46
N ASP A 337 -6.95 -19.91 -14.36
CA ASP A 337 -7.16 -20.29 -15.77
C ASP A 337 -5.89 -20.13 -16.63
N HIS A 338 -4.88 -19.39 -16.15
CA HIS A 338 -3.68 -19.05 -16.93
C HIS A 338 -2.39 -19.37 -16.18
N PRO A 339 -1.98 -20.65 -16.09
CA PRO A 339 -0.70 -21.01 -15.47
C PRO A 339 0.47 -20.29 -16.15
N LEU A 340 1.19 -19.45 -15.42
CA LEU A 340 2.27 -18.64 -15.93
C LEU A 340 3.55 -19.47 -16.14
N ALA A 341 4.32 -19.17 -17.20
CA ALA A 341 5.61 -19.75 -17.51
C ALA A 341 6.77 -18.81 -17.15
N ARG A 342 6.63 -17.52 -17.46
CA ARG A 342 7.69 -16.53 -17.18
C ARG A 342 7.13 -15.12 -17.09
N ILE A 343 7.90 -14.22 -16.45
CA ILE A 343 7.67 -12.78 -16.46
C ILE A 343 8.65 -12.15 -17.47
N ALA A 344 8.12 -11.31 -18.37
CA ALA A 344 8.87 -10.38 -19.18
C ALA A 344 8.66 -8.96 -18.66
N MET A 345 9.50 -8.02 -19.08
CA MET A 345 9.32 -6.61 -18.76
C MET A 345 9.19 -5.83 -20.07
N ILE A 346 8.21 -4.95 -20.13
CA ILE A 346 8.10 -3.90 -21.14
C ILE A 346 8.32 -2.60 -20.40
N GLU A 347 9.41 -1.92 -20.68
CA GLU A 347 9.89 -0.83 -19.84
C GLU A 347 10.00 -1.27 -18.38
N ASN A 348 9.22 -0.70 -17.50
CA ASN A 348 9.20 -1.04 -16.07
C ASN A 348 7.93 -1.82 -15.64
N LEU A 349 7.06 -2.18 -16.60
CA LEU A 349 5.84 -2.92 -16.33
C LEU A 349 6.02 -4.43 -16.55
N PRO A 350 5.59 -5.27 -15.62
CA PRO A 350 5.65 -6.70 -15.76
C PRO A 350 4.59 -7.22 -16.74
N VAL A 351 5.00 -8.11 -17.63
CA VAL A 351 4.15 -8.82 -18.58
C VAL A 351 4.34 -10.31 -18.37
N CYS A 352 3.26 -11.03 -18.17
CA CYS A 352 3.28 -12.46 -17.96
C CYS A 352 3.18 -13.20 -19.30
N ILE A 353 3.85 -14.34 -19.41
CA ILE A 353 3.66 -15.28 -20.49
C ILE A 353 3.18 -16.58 -19.88
N ALA A 354 1.99 -17.03 -20.27
CA ALA A 354 1.41 -18.27 -19.81
C ALA A 354 2.04 -19.49 -20.48
N LYS A 355 1.80 -20.69 -19.93
CA LYS A 355 2.34 -21.94 -20.46
C LYS A 355 1.82 -22.28 -21.86
N ASP A 356 0.62 -21.83 -22.21
CA ASP A 356 0.03 -21.94 -23.56
C ASP A 356 0.57 -20.88 -24.53
N GLY A 357 1.45 -19.99 -24.07
CA GLY A 357 2.02 -18.91 -24.85
C GLY A 357 1.22 -17.60 -24.84
N THR A 358 0.06 -17.53 -24.22
CA THR A 358 -0.70 -16.27 -24.06
C THR A 358 0.13 -15.20 -23.40
N VAL A 359 0.18 -14.01 -23.99
CA VAL A 359 0.82 -12.82 -23.42
C VAL A 359 -0.21 -12.09 -22.58
N ILE A 360 0.06 -11.95 -21.30
CA ILE A 360 -0.91 -11.44 -20.31
C ILE A 360 -0.32 -10.21 -19.63
N VAL A 361 -1.02 -9.09 -19.73
CA VAL A 361 -0.80 -7.92 -18.86
C VAL A 361 -1.75 -8.04 -17.69
N THR A 362 -1.21 -8.03 -16.48
CA THR A 362 -2.00 -8.00 -15.25
C THR A 362 -1.45 -6.91 -14.35
N LEU A 363 -2.23 -5.84 -14.19
CA LEU A 363 -1.80 -4.63 -13.49
C LEU A 363 -2.87 -4.17 -12.49
N GLN A 364 -2.37 -3.68 -11.35
CA GLN A 364 -3.23 -2.98 -10.42
C GLN A 364 -3.38 -1.54 -10.92
N TRP A 365 -4.37 -1.30 -11.76
CA TRP A 365 -4.82 0.01 -12.18
C TRP A 365 -6.28 0.22 -11.80
N ASP A 366 -6.59 1.41 -11.30
CA ASP A 366 -7.94 1.78 -10.90
C ASP A 366 -8.77 2.26 -12.08
N TYR A 367 -8.13 3.03 -12.97
CA TYR A 367 -8.73 3.51 -14.21
C TYR A 367 -7.71 3.56 -15.34
N ALA A 368 -8.07 3.02 -16.48
CA ALA A 368 -7.25 3.05 -17.68
C ALA A 368 -8.03 3.62 -18.87
N ALA A 369 -7.40 4.53 -19.63
CA ALA A 369 -7.95 5.19 -20.81
C ALA A 369 -7.03 5.02 -22.02
N TRP A 370 -7.57 5.25 -23.23
CA TRP A 370 -6.80 5.21 -24.47
C TRP A 370 -5.96 6.46 -24.63
N THR A 371 -4.75 6.43 -24.11
CA THR A 371 -3.76 7.52 -24.17
C THR A 371 -2.63 7.18 -25.15
N PRO A 372 -1.78 8.15 -25.55
CA PRO A 372 -0.58 7.85 -26.34
C PRO A 372 0.29 6.75 -25.73
N ALA A 373 0.47 6.77 -24.42
CA ALA A 373 1.24 5.75 -23.70
C ALA A 373 0.58 4.37 -23.78
N ALA A 374 -0.76 4.29 -23.67
CA ALA A 374 -1.50 3.04 -23.83
C ALA A 374 -1.36 2.48 -25.25
N ALA A 375 -1.41 3.33 -26.26
CA ALA A 375 -1.23 2.94 -27.66
C ALA A 375 0.18 2.39 -27.92
N ASP A 376 1.22 3.07 -27.43
CA ASP A 376 2.61 2.61 -27.57
C ASP A 376 2.85 1.28 -26.85
N PHE A 377 2.39 1.17 -25.60
CA PHE A 377 2.48 -0.07 -24.82
C PHE A 377 1.77 -1.23 -25.53
N THR A 378 0.58 -0.98 -26.08
CA THR A 378 -0.17 -1.96 -26.87
C THR A 378 0.63 -2.44 -28.09
N GLY A 379 1.29 -1.53 -28.80
CA GLY A 379 2.19 -1.87 -29.93
C GLY A 379 3.39 -2.72 -29.50
N GLN A 380 3.96 -2.45 -28.32
CA GLN A 380 5.05 -3.25 -27.77
C GLN A 380 4.59 -4.67 -27.39
N LEU A 381 3.37 -4.79 -26.83
CA LEU A 381 2.77 -6.10 -26.53
C LEU A 381 2.54 -6.95 -27.79
N GLN A 382 2.03 -6.34 -28.86
CA GLN A 382 1.84 -7.03 -30.16
C GLN A 382 3.18 -7.50 -30.73
N LYS A 383 4.23 -6.68 -30.64
CA LYS A 383 5.61 -7.09 -31.03
C LYS A 383 6.11 -8.26 -30.19
N LEU A 384 5.86 -8.24 -28.88
CA LEU A 384 6.26 -9.34 -27.98
C LEU A 384 5.51 -10.63 -28.34
N ALA A 385 4.21 -10.55 -28.63
CA ALA A 385 3.37 -11.70 -29.03
C ALA A 385 3.79 -12.30 -30.39
N ALA A 386 4.28 -11.46 -31.31
CA ALA A 386 4.78 -11.91 -32.61
C ALA A 386 6.17 -12.57 -32.54
N GLN A 387 6.91 -12.40 -31.45
CA GLN A 387 8.21 -13.06 -31.26
C GLN A 387 8.03 -14.57 -31.09
N GLY A 388 8.36 -15.34 -32.12
CA GLY A 388 8.31 -16.80 -32.06
C GLY A 388 7.30 -17.47 -33.00
N GLY A 389 6.79 -16.78 -33.99
CA GLY A 389 5.93 -17.34 -35.04
C GLY A 389 4.51 -16.79 -35.05
N GLU A 390 3.50 -17.65 -35.22
CA GLU A 390 2.10 -17.23 -35.21
C GLU A 390 1.76 -16.39 -33.96
N GLY A 391 1.01 -15.29 -34.18
CA GLY A 391 0.67 -14.35 -33.12
C GLY A 391 0.05 -15.05 -31.90
N LYS A 392 0.64 -14.85 -30.75
CA LYS A 392 0.12 -15.40 -29.49
C LYS A 392 -1.12 -14.65 -29.04
N PRO A 393 -2.06 -15.33 -28.35
CA PRO A 393 -3.20 -14.64 -27.74
C PRO A 393 -2.73 -13.53 -26.79
N LEU A 394 -3.48 -12.44 -26.75
CA LEU A 394 -3.23 -11.27 -25.95
C LEU A 394 -4.35 -11.05 -24.95
N LEU A 395 -4.03 -10.99 -23.67
CA LEU A 395 -4.99 -10.76 -22.59
C LEU A 395 -4.53 -9.58 -21.72
N ILE A 396 -5.42 -8.64 -21.47
CA ILE A 396 -5.22 -7.56 -20.49
C ILE A 396 -6.20 -7.72 -19.35
N VAL A 397 -5.67 -7.77 -18.13
CA VAL A 397 -6.42 -7.85 -16.88
C VAL A 397 -6.01 -6.68 -16.00
N ILE A 398 -6.98 -5.82 -15.64
CA ILE A 398 -6.73 -4.77 -14.65
C ILE A 398 -7.68 -4.89 -13.45
N SER A 399 -7.23 -4.40 -12.31
CA SER A 399 -8.02 -4.43 -11.07
C SER A 399 -9.27 -3.57 -11.15
N GLY A 400 -9.16 -2.37 -11.69
CA GLY A 400 -10.23 -1.37 -11.80
C GLY A 400 -10.90 -1.34 -13.15
N GLN A 401 -11.22 -0.17 -13.65
CA GLN A 401 -12.07 0.06 -14.81
C GLN A 401 -11.29 0.51 -16.04
N MET A 402 -11.69 0.04 -17.23
CA MET A 402 -11.24 0.57 -18.52
C MET A 402 -12.29 1.50 -19.11
N SER A 403 -11.84 2.58 -19.77
CA SER A 403 -12.75 3.39 -20.58
C SER A 403 -13.37 2.57 -21.72
N PRO A 404 -14.58 2.90 -22.17
CA PRO A 404 -15.19 2.24 -23.32
C PRO A 404 -14.31 2.29 -24.58
N ARG A 405 -13.62 3.43 -24.78
CA ARG A 405 -12.73 3.60 -25.93
C ARG A 405 -11.50 2.70 -25.83
N LEU A 406 -10.84 2.64 -24.65
CA LEU A 406 -9.72 1.72 -24.46
C LEU A 406 -10.12 0.27 -24.73
N GLN A 407 -11.29 -0.17 -24.23
CA GLN A 407 -11.80 -1.51 -24.50
C GLN A 407 -11.97 -1.76 -26.00
N GLN A 408 -12.60 -0.83 -26.71
CA GLN A 408 -12.82 -0.93 -28.16
C GLN A 408 -11.50 -0.98 -28.94
N GLU A 409 -10.52 -0.11 -28.59
CA GLU A 409 -9.21 -0.05 -29.23
C GLU A 409 -8.40 -1.33 -29.00
N LEU A 410 -8.45 -1.88 -27.81
CA LEU A 410 -7.79 -3.15 -27.49
C LEU A 410 -8.45 -4.32 -28.24
N GLN A 411 -9.77 -4.41 -28.22
CA GLN A 411 -10.52 -5.49 -28.91
C GLN A 411 -10.29 -5.45 -30.43
N SER A 412 -10.31 -4.26 -31.05
CA SER A 412 -10.03 -4.09 -32.47
C SER A 412 -8.63 -4.55 -32.88
N ARG A 413 -7.68 -4.56 -31.93
CA ARG A 413 -6.30 -5.03 -32.08
C ARG A 413 -6.09 -6.49 -31.68
N GLY A 414 -7.18 -7.22 -31.40
CA GLY A 414 -7.14 -8.65 -31.09
C GLY A 414 -6.83 -8.97 -29.63
N PHE A 415 -6.97 -8.01 -28.72
CA PHE A 415 -6.84 -8.28 -27.29
C PHE A 415 -8.14 -8.78 -26.67
N THR A 416 -8.05 -9.80 -25.84
CA THR A 416 -9.07 -10.10 -24.84
C THR A 416 -8.87 -9.16 -23.66
N VAL A 417 -9.95 -8.57 -23.14
CA VAL A 417 -9.88 -7.62 -22.02
C VAL A 417 -10.72 -8.10 -20.85
N ARG A 418 -10.20 -7.94 -19.65
CA ARG A 418 -10.89 -8.20 -18.38
C ARG A 418 -10.58 -7.03 -17.45
N ASP A 419 -11.55 -6.19 -17.22
CA ASP A 419 -11.49 -5.16 -16.20
C ASP A 419 -12.21 -5.59 -14.92
N ARG A 420 -12.13 -4.76 -13.85
CA ARG A 420 -12.75 -5.02 -12.55
C ARG A 420 -12.39 -6.38 -11.97
N ALA A 421 -11.16 -6.84 -12.18
CA ALA A 421 -10.68 -8.10 -11.64
C ALA A 421 -10.63 -8.08 -10.10
N ASN A 422 -10.57 -6.88 -9.50
CA ASN A 422 -10.73 -6.65 -8.07
C ASN A 422 -11.55 -5.38 -7.85
N SER A 423 -12.84 -5.53 -7.55
CA SER A 423 -13.74 -4.37 -7.38
C SER A 423 -13.36 -3.46 -6.21
N GLY A 424 -12.65 -3.97 -5.19
CA GLY A 424 -12.17 -3.16 -4.06
C GLY A 424 -13.26 -2.24 -3.48
N PRO A 425 -12.99 -0.90 -3.38
CA PRO A 425 -13.95 0.09 -2.88
C PRO A 425 -15.03 0.47 -3.91
N LEU A 426 -14.87 0.07 -5.17
CA LEU A 426 -15.77 0.49 -6.24
C LEU A 426 -17.12 -0.23 -6.17
N ARG A 427 -18.16 0.47 -6.67
CA ARG A 427 -19.52 -0.08 -6.85
C ARG A 427 -19.58 -1.12 -7.94
#